data_8524b75133710486d9064a91f05a19db
#
_entry.id   8524b75133710486d9064a91f05a19db
#
_cell.length_a   1.000
_cell.length_b   1.000
_cell.length_c   1.000
_cell.angle_alpha   90.00
_cell.angle_beta   90.00
_cell.angle_gamma   90.00
#
_symmetry.space_group_name_H-M   'P 1'
#
loop_
_entity.id
_entity.type
_entity.pdbx_description
1 polymer ?
#
loop_
_entity_poly.entity_id
_entity_poly.type
_entity_poly.pdbx_seq_one_letter_code
_entity_poly.pdbx_strand_id
1 'polypeptide(L)'
;MDNYRSTWLYNQIRKMGYSGGYDTVKIFVRSIKSRLQRQAYIRFETIPGFQAQVDWADFQVIQPSGQVFTYYLFIMVLGFSRAIYAELVKSCTMQAFMEAHMRAFQYLGGVPMEILYDNMKHVVIDRRQGKANFNIEFSHFAHHYAFKPIASPPYSPWFKGKVERPVDYIRESFWRGYQFQSLETASSDLLGWLTQTANCRIHGTYQQVVNIRWEKERPSLSPCPVLGYDTSIKVYRKVYKDCMISYNASHYQLPADVVGQKVLLKVKDGCIRFYDDQRLLATYDEAPDKGSWVMNAPFTEQLLQSRKEHKANPYVKVKARATRGLVDGSLFAQVANRPLSFYDQFAQGGASWNN
;
A
#
# COMPACT_ATOMS: atom_id res chain seq x y z
N MET A 1 -26.55 12.76 -24.66
CA MET A 1 -26.90 14.05 -24.02
C MET A 1 -25.76 14.41 -23.09
N ASP A 2 -25.13 15.52 -23.37
CA ASP A 2 -23.95 15.98 -22.70
C ASP A 2 -24.24 16.35 -21.23
N ASN A 3 -23.33 16.03 -20.33
CA ASN A 3 -23.51 16.13 -18.88
C ASN A 3 -23.21 17.55 -18.39
N TYR A 4 -23.91 18.56 -18.94
CA TYR A 4 -23.71 19.95 -18.58
C TYR A 4 -24.06 20.24 -17.11
N ARG A 5 -23.24 21.06 -16.45
CA ARG A 5 -23.53 21.57 -15.09
C ARG A 5 -24.66 22.60 -15.15
N SER A 6 -25.48 22.65 -14.10
CA SER A 6 -26.59 23.63 -13.99
C SER A 6 -26.12 25.07 -14.13
N THR A 7 -24.91 25.41 -13.66
CA THR A 7 -24.27 26.71 -13.82
C THR A 7 -24.01 27.06 -15.28
N TRP A 8 -23.54 26.11 -16.09
CA TRP A 8 -23.31 26.32 -17.51
C TRP A 8 -24.62 26.55 -18.25
N LEU A 9 -25.64 25.71 -18.01
CA LEU A 9 -26.97 25.85 -18.58
C LEU A 9 -27.60 27.20 -18.23
N TYR A 10 -27.51 27.60 -16.94
CA TYR A 10 -27.99 28.92 -16.52
C TYR A 10 -27.33 30.07 -17.29
N ASN A 11 -26.01 30.03 -17.46
CA ASN A 11 -25.28 31.05 -18.20
C ASN A 11 -25.67 31.09 -19.69
N GLN A 12 -26.01 29.95 -20.32
CA GLN A 12 -26.47 29.92 -21.70
C GLN A 12 -27.88 30.50 -21.84
N ILE A 13 -28.83 30.09 -21.00
CA ILE A 13 -30.19 30.59 -21.08
C ILE A 13 -30.30 32.09 -20.71
N ARG A 14 -29.40 32.59 -19.83
CA ARG A 14 -29.29 34.04 -19.58
C ARG A 14 -28.94 34.84 -20.84
N LYS A 15 -28.00 34.30 -21.63
CA LYS A 15 -27.66 34.91 -22.96
C LYS A 15 -28.82 34.90 -23.93
N MET A 16 -29.78 33.99 -23.74
CA MET A 16 -31.00 33.85 -24.53
C MET A 16 -32.17 34.67 -23.97
N GLY A 17 -31.93 35.54 -22.96
CA GLY A 17 -32.94 36.42 -22.39
C GLY A 17 -33.65 35.93 -21.12
N TYR A 18 -33.20 34.82 -20.54
CA TYR A 18 -33.79 34.35 -19.28
C TYR A 18 -33.47 35.29 -18.10
N SER A 19 -34.50 35.80 -17.45
CA SER A 19 -34.39 36.73 -16.30
C SER A 19 -34.60 36.11 -14.93
N GLY A 20 -34.91 34.79 -14.87
CA GLY A 20 -35.14 34.08 -13.61
C GLY A 20 -33.87 33.72 -12.83
N GLY A 21 -34.04 33.27 -11.61
CA GLY A 21 -32.95 32.94 -10.71
C GLY A 21 -32.25 31.60 -11.04
N TYR A 22 -30.98 31.48 -10.60
CA TYR A 22 -30.17 30.25 -10.76
C TYR A 22 -30.81 29.02 -10.07
N ASP A 23 -31.41 29.19 -8.88
CA ASP A 23 -31.99 28.09 -8.13
C ASP A 23 -33.18 27.43 -8.85
N THR A 24 -34.00 28.21 -9.55
CA THR A 24 -35.08 27.69 -10.39
C THR A 24 -34.55 26.77 -11.48
N VAL A 25 -33.49 27.18 -12.15
CA VAL A 25 -32.83 26.37 -13.18
C VAL A 25 -32.18 25.11 -12.57
N LYS A 26 -31.53 25.23 -11.43
CA LYS A 26 -30.95 24.13 -10.70
C LYS A 26 -31.97 23.07 -10.31
N ILE A 27 -33.12 23.50 -9.77
CA ILE A 27 -34.24 22.61 -9.40
C ILE A 27 -34.78 21.90 -10.63
N PHE A 28 -35.01 22.66 -11.73
CA PHE A 28 -35.52 22.12 -12.99
C PHE A 28 -34.57 21.10 -13.59
N VAL A 29 -33.25 21.42 -13.69
CA VAL A 29 -32.23 20.51 -14.19
C VAL A 29 -32.16 19.24 -13.31
N ARG A 30 -32.29 19.39 -11.98
CA ARG A 30 -32.34 18.28 -11.05
C ARG A 30 -33.55 17.37 -11.29
N SER A 31 -34.73 17.94 -11.54
CA SER A 31 -35.94 17.18 -11.85
C SER A 31 -35.84 16.38 -13.15
N ILE A 32 -35.25 16.98 -14.20
CA ILE A 32 -35.00 16.30 -15.48
C ILE A 32 -33.95 15.17 -15.27
N LYS A 33 -32.81 15.48 -14.63
CA LYS A 33 -31.78 14.48 -14.34
C LYS A 33 -32.33 13.32 -13.51
N SER A 34 -33.18 13.57 -12.52
CA SER A 34 -33.79 12.52 -11.72
C SER A 34 -34.77 11.63 -12.53
N ARG A 35 -35.45 12.21 -13.53
CA ARG A 35 -36.29 11.43 -14.46
C ARG A 35 -35.46 10.57 -15.44
N LEU A 36 -34.34 11.11 -15.94
CA LEU A 36 -33.44 10.39 -16.84
C LEU A 36 -32.62 9.33 -16.13
N GLN A 37 -32.32 9.52 -14.84
CA GLN A 37 -31.58 8.57 -14.01
C GLN A 37 -32.43 7.41 -13.47
N ARG A 38 -33.74 7.39 -13.67
CA ARG A 38 -34.60 6.24 -13.33
C ARG A 38 -34.49 5.12 -14.36
N GLN A 39 -33.27 4.75 -14.74
CA GLN A 39 -33.09 3.48 -15.44
C GLN A 39 -33.36 2.35 -14.43
N ALA A 40 -34.36 1.53 -14.74
CA ALA A 40 -34.58 0.31 -14.00
C ALA A 40 -33.32 -0.57 -14.10
N TYR A 41 -32.74 -0.93 -12.98
CA TYR A 41 -31.63 -1.87 -12.94
C TYR A 41 -32.11 -3.21 -12.36
N ILE A 42 -31.63 -4.28 -12.95
CA ILE A 42 -31.87 -5.63 -12.42
C ILE A 42 -30.91 -5.81 -11.24
N ARG A 43 -31.47 -6.08 -10.06
CA ARG A 43 -30.62 -6.46 -8.92
C ARG A 43 -29.95 -7.79 -9.23
N PHE A 44 -28.65 -7.74 -9.32
CA PHE A 44 -27.83 -8.89 -9.57
C PHE A 44 -27.50 -9.62 -8.26
N GLU A 45 -28.01 -10.83 -8.12
CA GLU A 45 -27.66 -11.70 -7.00
C GLU A 45 -26.65 -12.75 -7.45
N THR A 46 -25.68 -13.03 -6.58
CA THR A 46 -24.60 -13.99 -6.86
C THR A 46 -24.89 -15.33 -6.21
N ILE A 47 -24.45 -16.40 -6.85
CA ILE A 47 -24.44 -17.73 -6.23
C ILE A 47 -23.37 -17.78 -5.11
N PRO A 48 -23.45 -18.75 -4.18
CA PRO A 48 -22.47 -18.90 -3.11
C PRO A 48 -21.03 -19.00 -3.64
N GLY A 49 -20.10 -18.32 -3.00
CA GLY A 49 -18.67 -18.35 -3.31
C GLY A 49 -18.26 -17.67 -4.61
N PHE A 50 -19.20 -17.13 -5.39
CA PHE A 50 -18.90 -16.58 -6.70
C PHE A 50 -18.20 -15.22 -6.62
N GLN A 51 -18.75 -14.26 -5.88
CA GLN A 51 -18.25 -12.88 -5.91
C GLN A 51 -18.13 -12.27 -4.52
N ALA A 52 -17.06 -11.52 -4.29
CA ALA A 52 -16.97 -10.52 -3.23
C ALA A 52 -16.81 -9.12 -3.82
N GLN A 53 -17.09 -8.10 -3.01
CA GLN A 53 -16.83 -6.69 -3.33
C GLN A 53 -15.91 -6.12 -2.28
N VAL A 54 -14.93 -5.30 -2.74
CA VAL A 54 -13.92 -4.66 -1.89
C VAL A 54 -13.97 -3.15 -2.06
N ASP A 55 -13.85 -2.43 -0.96
CA ASP A 55 -13.74 -0.98 -0.92
C ASP A 55 -12.76 -0.50 0.15
N TRP A 56 -12.33 0.76 0.02
CA TRP A 56 -11.62 1.53 1.02
C TRP A 56 -12.44 2.74 1.45
N ALA A 57 -12.36 3.08 2.72
CA ALA A 57 -12.93 4.31 3.23
C ALA A 57 -11.96 5.00 4.19
N ASP A 58 -11.90 6.32 4.14
CA ASP A 58 -11.09 7.12 5.04
C ASP A 58 -11.85 7.34 6.36
N PHE A 59 -11.13 7.18 7.47
CA PHE A 59 -11.60 7.45 8.82
C PHE A 59 -10.66 8.42 9.51
N GLN A 60 -11.17 9.58 9.88
CA GLN A 60 -10.41 10.58 10.59
C GLN A 60 -10.58 10.40 12.10
N VAL A 61 -9.46 10.47 12.81
CA VAL A 61 -9.39 10.46 14.26
C VAL A 61 -8.78 11.78 14.71
N ILE A 62 -9.50 12.48 15.57
CA ILE A 62 -9.00 13.70 16.19
C ILE A 62 -8.53 13.32 17.60
N GLN A 63 -7.26 13.45 17.87
CA GLN A 63 -6.73 13.23 19.22
C GLN A 63 -7.08 14.41 20.15
N PRO A 64 -7.04 14.21 21.48
CA PRO A 64 -7.25 15.28 22.43
C PRO A 64 -6.29 16.48 22.27
N SER A 65 -5.13 16.25 21.65
CA SER A 65 -4.16 17.29 21.27
C SER A 65 -4.62 18.16 20.09
N GLY A 66 -5.74 17.83 19.43
CA GLY A 66 -6.21 18.47 18.19
C GLY A 66 -5.54 17.93 16.91
N GLN A 67 -4.59 17.00 17.03
CA GLN A 67 -3.95 16.39 15.88
C GLN A 67 -4.90 15.43 15.17
N VAL A 68 -5.01 15.54 13.84
CA VAL A 68 -5.88 14.70 13.02
C VAL A 68 -5.03 13.60 12.36
N PHE A 69 -5.41 12.35 12.59
CA PHE A 69 -4.86 11.19 11.93
C PHE A 69 -5.90 10.60 10.97
N THR A 70 -5.44 10.18 9.80
CA THR A 70 -6.27 9.45 8.84
C THR A 70 -5.89 7.98 8.86
N TYR A 71 -6.85 7.12 9.17
CA TYR A 71 -6.76 5.68 9.01
C TYR A 71 -7.64 5.25 7.85
N TYR A 72 -7.34 4.10 7.29
CA TYR A 72 -8.07 3.56 6.16
C TYR A 72 -8.81 2.30 6.59
N LEU A 73 -10.11 2.24 6.30
CA LEU A 73 -10.91 1.05 6.50
C LEU A 73 -10.85 0.21 5.23
N PHE A 74 -10.28 -0.97 5.30
CA PHE A 74 -10.50 -2.01 4.30
C PHE A 74 -11.81 -2.71 4.58
N ILE A 75 -12.60 -2.97 3.56
CA ILE A 75 -13.84 -3.74 3.69
C ILE A 75 -13.98 -4.73 2.54
N MET A 76 -14.34 -5.98 2.87
CA MET A 76 -14.71 -7.02 1.92
C MET A 76 -16.08 -7.59 2.30
N VAL A 77 -16.96 -7.69 1.31
CA VAL A 77 -18.32 -8.19 1.49
C VAL A 77 -18.58 -9.33 0.52
N LEU A 78 -18.97 -10.50 1.03
CA LEU A 78 -19.36 -11.62 0.19
C LEU A 78 -20.69 -11.35 -0.52
N GLY A 79 -20.76 -11.70 -1.78
CA GLY A 79 -21.90 -11.35 -2.66
C GLY A 79 -23.18 -12.07 -2.32
N PHE A 80 -23.12 -13.31 -1.85
CA PHE A 80 -24.29 -14.13 -1.50
C PHE A 80 -24.76 -13.92 -0.07
N SER A 81 -23.87 -14.13 0.91
CA SER A 81 -24.26 -14.07 2.34
C SER A 81 -24.39 -12.66 2.87
N ARG A 82 -23.68 -11.70 2.27
CA ARG A 82 -23.46 -10.35 2.82
C ARG A 82 -22.61 -10.35 4.10
N ALA A 83 -21.85 -11.41 4.33
CA ALA A 83 -20.85 -11.44 5.38
C ALA A 83 -19.79 -10.36 5.13
N ILE A 84 -19.44 -9.64 6.20
CA ILE A 84 -18.54 -8.51 6.15
C ILE A 84 -17.27 -8.89 6.89
N TYR A 85 -16.13 -8.62 6.26
CA TYR A 85 -14.86 -8.42 6.91
C TYR A 85 -14.43 -6.97 6.76
N ALA A 86 -13.92 -6.38 7.82
CA ALA A 86 -13.35 -5.04 7.77
C ALA A 86 -12.21 -4.91 8.79
N GLU A 87 -11.23 -4.08 8.46
CA GLU A 87 -10.12 -3.76 9.35
C GLU A 87 -9.61 -2.34 9.10
N LEU A 88 -9.03 -1.75 10.14
CA LEU A 88 -8.37 -0.44 10.07
C LEU A 88 -6.89 -0.63 9.82
N VAL A 89 -6.34 0.14 8.88
CA VAL A 89 -4.90 0.13 8.55
C VAL A 89 -4.32 1.55 8.53
N LYS A 90 -3.02 1.66 8.79
CA LYS A 90 -2.31 2.95 8.82
C LYS A 90 -2.10 3.57 7.44
N SER A 91 -2.04 2.76 6.41
CA SER A 91 -1.69 3.21 5.07
C SER A 91 -2.48 2.47 3.99
N CYS A 92 -2.72 3.16 2.88
CA CYS A 92 -3.39 2.62 1.70
C CYS A 92 -2.36 2.16 0.65
N THR A 93 -1.29 1.45 1.09
CA THR A 93 -0.28 0.90 0.18
C THR A 93 -0.76 -0.40 -0.46
N MET A 94 -0.14 -0.80 -1.59
CA MET A 94 -0.42 -2.09 -2.24
C MET A 94 -0.15 -3.26 -1.30
N GLN A 95 0.93 -3.18 -0.52
CA GLN A 95 1.27 -4.18 0.49
C GLN A 95 0.15 -4.33 1.52
N ALA A 96 -0.27 -3.22 2.17
CA ALA A 96 -1.35 -3.23 3.15
C ALA A 96 -2.66 -3.76 2.54
N PHE A 97 -2.92 -3.44 1.28
CA PHE A 97 -4.09 -3.91 0.54
C PHE A 97 -4.09 -5.42 0.34
N MET A 98 -2.98 -5.98 -0.12
CA MET A 98 -2.84 -7.44 -0.28
C MET A 98 -2.90 -8.17 1.06
N GLU A 99 -2.28 -7.63 2.10
CA GLU A 99 -2.33 -8.22 3.46
C GLU A 99 -3.73 -8.20 4.06
N ALA A 100 -4.49 -7.11 3.83
CA ALA A 100 -5.91 -7.04 4.22
C ALA A 100 -6.75 -8.11 3.52
N HIS A 101 -6.51 -8.38 2.24
CA HIS A 101 -7.16 -9.48 1.52
C HIS A 101 -6.82 -10.84 2.15
N MET A 102 -5.55 -11.08 2.48
CA MET A 102 -5.11 -12.33 3.11
C MET A 102 -5.86 -12.59 4.42
N ARG A 103 -5.94 -11.56 5.28
CA ARG A 103 -6.70 -11.64 6.53
C ARG A 103 -8.20 -11.79 6.30
N ALA A 104 -8.75 -11.11 5.29
CA ALA A 104 -10.15 -11.26 4.89
C ALA A 104 -10.47 -12.69 4.44
N PHE A 105 -9.63 -13.31 3.62
CA PHE A 105 -9.81 -14.69 3.16
C PHE A 105 -9.78 -15.67 4.33
N GLN A 106 -8.86 -15.48 5.28
CA GLN A 106 -8.77 -16.30 6.49
C GLN A 106 -10.04 -16.17 7.34
N TYR A 107 -10.48 -14.94 7.60
CA TYR A 107 -11.70 -14.66 8.38
C TYR A 107 -12.95 -15.23 7.71
N LEU A 108 -13.12 -15.01 6.41
CA LEU A 108 -14.28 -15.44 5.65
C LEU A 108 -14.29 -16.96 5.41
N GLY A 109 -13.16 -17.64 5.58
CA GLY A 109 -13.02 -19.09 5.47
C GLY A 109 -12.68 -19.56 4.06
N GLY A 110 -12.18 -18.68 3.17
CA GLY A 110 -11.77 -19.03 1.82
C GLY A 110 -11.80 -17.84 0.86
N VAL A 111 -11.50 -18.11 -0.40
CA VAL A 111 -11.34 -17.14 -1.48
C VAL A 111 -12.52 -17.23 -2.44
N PRO A 112 -13.25 -16.14 -2.74
CA PRO A 112 -14.30 -16.12 -3.75
C PRO A 112 -13.72 -16.23 -5.16
N MET A 113 -14.53 -16.72 -6.13
CA MET A 113 -14.07 -16.90 -7.51
C MET A 113 -13.67 -15.58 -8.18
N GLU A 114 -14.42 -14.50 -7.92
CA GLU A 114 -14.07 -13.16 -8.40
C GLU A 114 -14.27 -12.09 -7.34
N ILE A 115 -13.49 -11.03 -7.45
CA ILE A 115 -13.57 -9.89 -6.52
C ILE A 115 -13.74 -8.61 -7.32
N LEU A 116 -14.81 -7.86 -7.01
CA LEU A 116 -15.14 -6.61 -7.65
C LEU A 116 -14.47 -5.45 -6.90
N TYR A 117 -13.72 -4.64 -7.65
CA TYR A 117 -13.05 -3.43 -7.18
C TYR A 117 -13.63 -2.20 -7.84
N ASP A 118 -13.62 -1.08 -7.13
CA ASP A 118 -13.74 0.21 -7.79
C ASP A 118 -12.48 0.53 -8.61
N ASN A 119 -12.54 1.61 -9.40
CA ASN A 119 -11.39 2.10 -10.17
C ASN A 119 -10.30 2.70 -9.25
N MET A 120 -9.87 1.94 -8.24
CA MET A 120 -8.79 2.32 -7.33
C MET A 120 -7.47 2.38 -8.11
N LYS A 121 -6.77 3.51 -8.08
CA LYS A 121 -5.51 3.73 -8.81
C LYS A 121 -4.41 2.70 -8.46
N HIS A 122 -4.46 2.12 -7.27
CA HIS A 122 -3.51 1.08 -6.84
C HIS A 122 -3.77 -0.26 -7.54
N VAL A 123 -5.03 -0.58 -7.84
CA VAL A 123 -5.46 -1.85 -8.42
C VAL A 123 -5.56 -1.76 -9.94
N VAL A 124 -6.17 -0.68 -10.45
CA VAL A 124 -6.38 -0.45 -11.88
C VAL A 124 -5.49 0.69 -12.34
N ILE A 125 -4.49 0.39 -13.16
CA ILE A 125 -3.54 1.38 -13.68
C ILE A 125 -4.20 2.26 -14.75
N ASP A 126 -4.82 1.61 -15.72
CA ASP A 126 -5.51 2.26 -16.82
C ASP A 126 -6.62 1.38 -17.41
N ARG A 127 -7.31 1.91 -18.41
CA ARG A 127 -8.26 1.13 -19.23
C ARG A 127 -7.91 1.31 -20.71
N ARG A 128 -7.66 0.18 -21.39
CA ARG A 128 -7.43 0.17 -22.84
C ARG A 128 -8.55 -0.61 -23.52
N GLN A 129 -9.16 -0.01 -24.51
CA GLN A 129 -10.27 -0.63 -25.26
C GLN A 129 -11.39 -1.21 -24.35
N GLY A 130 -11.74 -0.48 -23.27
CA GLY A 130 -12.77 -0.89 -22.33
C GLY A 130 -12.34 -1.98 -21.31
N LYS A 131 -11.16 -2.58 -21.45
CA LYS A 131 -10.61 -3.56 -20.51
C LYS A 131 -9.76 -2.86 -19.45
N ALA A 132 -9.95 -3.22 -18.18
CA ALA A 132 -9.13 -2.74 -17.09
C ALA A 132 -7.74 -3.41 -17.14
N ASN A 133 -6.70 -2.58 -17.03
CA ASN A 133 -5.32 -3.03 -16.87
C ASN A 133 -4.96 -2.97 -15.39
N PHE A 134 -4.79 -4.14 -14.79
CA PHE A 134 -4.47 -4.26 -13.36
C PHE A 134 -2.97 -4.08 -13.10
N ASN A 135 -2.63 -3.61 -11.91
CA ASN A 135 -1.26 -3.61 -11.44
C ASN A 135 -0.68 -5.02 -11.51
N ILE A 136 0.54 -5.15 -12.03
CA ILE A 136 1.17 -6.45 -12.27
C ILE A 136 1.40 -7.24 -10.97
N GLU A 137 1.81 -6.56 -9.90
CA GLU A 137 2.01 -7.17 -8.58
C GLU A 137 0.67 -7.69 -8.02
N PHE A 138 -0.39 -6.90 -8.16
CA PHE A 138 -1.73 -7.31 -7.78
C PHE A 138 -2.25 -8.47 -8.63
N SER A 139 -1.91 -8.50 -9.91
CA SER A 139 -2.26 -9.62 -10.79
C SER A 139 -1.57 -10.92 -10.38
N HIS A 140 -0.30 -10.85 -9.95
CA HIS A 140 0.41 -12.01 -9.40
C HIS A 140 -0.23 -12.49 -8.08
N PHE A 141 -0.63 -11.55 -7.22
CA PHE A 141 -1.36 -11.84 -5.99
C PHE A 141 -2.69 -12.54 -6.27
N ALA A 142 -3.48 -12.01 -7.21
CA ALA A 142 -4.75 -12.60 -7.62
C ALA A 142 -4.59 -14.01 -8.19
N HIS A 143 -3.53 -14.22 -9.00
CA HIS A 143 -3.19 -15.53 -9.54
C HIS A 143 -2.81 -16.53 -8.43
N HIS A 144 -2.01 -16.10 -7.45
CA HIS A 144 -1.59 -16.94 -6.31
C HIS A 144 -2.78 -17.43 -5.49
N TYR A 145 -3.79 -16.59 -5.28
CA TYR A 145 -5.03 -16.93 -4.57
C TYR A 145 -6.13 -17.49 -5.47
N ALA A 146 -5.87 -17.63 -6.78
CA ALA A 146 -6.76 -18.16 -7.79
C ALA A 146 -8.13 -17.44 -7.87
N PHE A 147 -8.18 -16.12 -7.66
CA PHE A 147 -9.37 -15.32 -7.90
C PHE A 147 -9.21 -14.40 -9.10
N LYS A 148 -10.34 -14.04 -9.73
CA LYS A 148 -10.37 -13.10 -10.84
C LYS A 148 -10.67 -11.69 -10.34
N PRO A 149 -9.77 -10.70 -10.51
CA PRO A 149 -10.07 -9.32 -10.20
C PRO A 149 -10.97 -8.72 -11.30
N ILE A 150 -12.04 -8.06 -10.87
CA ILE A 150 -13.00 -7.36 -11.75
C ILE A 150 -13.01 -5.88 -11.37
N ALA A 151 -12.84 -5.00 -12.35
CA ALA A 151 -12.99 -3.57 -12.14
C ALA A 151 -14.39 -3.11 -12.51
N SER A 152 -15.06 -2.37 -11.62
CA SER A 152 -16.37 -1.78 -11.89
C SER A 152 -16.35 -0.93 -13.16
N PRO A 153 -17.36 -1.05 -14.04
CA PRO A 153 -17.48 -0.15 -15.17
C PRO A 153 -17.55 1.31 -14.71
N PRO A 154 -16.93 2.25 -15.42
CA PRO A 154 -17.05 3.67 -15.10
C PRO A 154 -18.53 4.11 -15.14
N TYR A 155 -18.89 5.03 -14.24
CA TYR A 155 -20.24 5.60 -14.14
C TYR A 155 -21.38 4.59 -13.90
N SER A 156 -21.09 3.47 -13.26
CA SER A 156 -22.06 2.40 -12.99
C SER A 156 -22.23 2.16 -11.47
N PRO A 157 -22.79 3.12 -10.71
CA PRO A 157 -22.89 3.02 -9.25
C PRO A 157 -23.69 1.81 -8.77
N TRP A 158 -24.63 1.32 -9.61
CA TRP A 158 -25.45 0.12 -9.28
C TRP A 158 -24.65 -1.18 -9.15
N PHE A 159 -23.45 -1.27 -9.75
CA PHE A 159 -22.57 -2.43 -9.58
C PHE A 159 -22.00 -2.53 -8.16
N LYS A 160 -21.85 -1.41 -7.48
CA LYS A 160 -21.18 -1.29 -6.18
C LYS A 160 -22.14 -1.31 -4.97
N GLY A 161 -23.43 -1.37 -5.19
CA GLY A 161 -24.44 -1.24 -4.14
C GLY A 161 -24.36 -2.27 -3.01
N LYS A 162 -23.50 -3.29 -3.12
CA LYS A 162 -23.30 -4.30 -2.09
C LYS A 162 -22.25 -3.90 -1.05
N VAL A 163 -21.30 -2.98 -1.37
CA VAL A 163 -20.21 -2.58 -0.48
C VAL A 163 -20.32 -1.13 0.04
N GLU A 164 -20.94 -0.21 -0.70
CA GLU A 164 -21.12 1.18 -0.23
C GLU A 164 -21.98 1.27 1.05
N ARG A 165 -23.10 0.54 1.09
CA ARG A 165 -23.96 0.48 2.28
C ARG A 165 -23.27 -0.09 3.52
N PRO A 166 -22.48 -1.18 3.45
CA PRO A 166 -21.66 -1.65 4.56
C PRO A 166 -20.64 -0.65 5.09
N VAL A 167 -20.00 0.18 4.26
CA VAL A 167 -19.12 1.27 4.74
C VAL A 167 -19.90 2.25 5.60
N ASP A 168 -21.06 2.72 5.11
CA ASP A 168 -21.92 3.61 5.87
C ASP A 168 -22.47 2.94 7.13
N TYR A 169 -22.80 1.66 7.07
CA TYR A 169 -23.24 0.88 8.23
C TYR A 169 -22.17 0.81 9.31
N ILE A 170 -20.90 0.56 8.96
CA ILE A 170 -19.79 0.59 9.92
C ILE A 170 -19.59 1.99 10.47
N ARG A 171 -19.67 3.03 9.63
CA ARG A 171 -19.52 4.42 10.03
C ARG A 171 -20.58 4.86 11.03
N GLU A 172 -21.85 4.51 10.78
CA GLU A 172 -22.96 4.94 11.62
C GLU A 172 -23.18 4.06 12.85
N SER A 173 -22.92 2.74 12.76
CA SER A 173 -23.26 1.79 13.81
C SER A 173 -22.08 1.37 14.70
N PHE A 174 -20.84 1.52 14.22
CA PHE A 174 -19.65 1.22 15.00
C PHE A 174 -18.83 2.47 15.29
N TRP A 175 -18.48 3.25 14.25
CA TRP A 175 -17.53 4.35 14.40
C TRP A 175 -18.12 5.60 15.04
N ARG A 176 -19.39 5.88 14.80
CA ARG A 176 -20.07 7.05 15.37
C ARG A 176 -20.11 6.98 16.88
N GLY A 177 -19.41 7.90 17.53
CA GLY A 177 -19.26 7.92 18.99
C GLY A 177 -18.22 6.95 19.55
N TYR A 178 -17.48 6.22 18.70
CA TYR A 178 -16.38 5.38 19.16
C TYR A 178 -15.24 6.22 19.72
N GLN A 179 -14.80 5.89 20.94
CA GLN A 179 -13.67 6.56 21.59
C GLN A 179 -12.37 5.87 21.21
N PHE A 180 -11.69 6.40 20.21
CA PHE A 180 -10.45 5.86 19.70
C PHE A 180 -9.32 5.99 20.72
N GLN A 181 -8.70 4.89 21.09
CA GLN A 181 -7.53 4.82 21.98
C GLN A 181 -6.26 4.50 21.18
N SER A 182 -6.26 3.39 20.47
CA SER A 182 -5.17 2.97 19.57
C SER A 182 -5.73 2.25 18.36
N LEU A 183 -4.91 2.08 17.34
CA LEU A 183 -5.29 1.32 16.14
C LEU A 183 -5.54 -0.16 16.48
N GLU A 184 -4.72 -0.72 17.35
CA GLU A 184 -4.79 -2.11 17.80
C GLU A 184 -6.11 -2.37 18.53
N THR A 185 -6.46 -1.50 19.48
CA THR A 185 -7.73 -1.58 20.22
C THR A 185 -8.91 -1.42 19.27
N ALA A 186 -8.89 -0.40 18.41
CA ALA A 186 -9.97 -0.15 17.46
C ALA A 186 -10.17 -1.30 16.46
N SER A 187 -9.09 -1.94 16.03
CA SER A 187 -9.14 -3.11 15.12
C SER A 187 -9.72 -4.33 15.82
N SER A 188 -9.35 -4.56 17.09
CA SER A 188 -9.90 -5.65 17.91
C SER A 188 -11.39 -5.46 18.16
N ASP A 189 -11.80 -4.25 18.54
CA ASP A 189 -13.20 -3.90 18.81
C ASP A 189 -14.06 -4.01 17.55
N LEU A 190 -13.52 -3.54 16.42
CA LEU A 190 -14.18 -3.69 15.12
C LEU A 190 -14.40 -5.16 14.77
N LEU A 191 -13.38 -6.01 14.94
CA LEU A 191 -13.49 -7.44 14.67
C LEU A 191 -14.51 -8.10 15.59
N GLY A 192 -14.51 -7.75 16.87
CA GLY A 192 -15.50 -8.20 17.85
C GLY A 192 -16.92 -7.78 17.44
N TRP A 193 -17.12 -6.52 17.06
CA TRP A 193 -18.40 -6.01 16.58
C TRP A 193 -18.86 -6.68 15.28
N LEU A 194 -17.95 -6.94 14.32
CA LEU A 194 -18.25 -7.66 13.09
C LEU A 194 -18.79 -9.06 13.41
N THR A 195 -18.16 -9.75 14.36
CA THR A 195 -18.50 -11.14 14.71
C THR A 195 -19.81 -11.21 15.50
N GLN A 196 -19.99 -10.31 16.48
CA GLN A 196 -21.12 -10.40 17.43
C GLN A 196 -22.36 -9.62 16.97
N THR A 197 -22.17 -8.60 16.13
CA THR A 197 -23.26 -7.72 15.72
C THR A 197 -23.48 -7.71 14.21
N ALA A 198 -22.48 -7.30 13.44
CA ALA A 198 -22.67 -7.07 12.01
C ALA A 198 -23.05 -8.32 11.25
N ASN A 199 -22.35 -9.44 11.47
CA ASN A 199 -22.62 -10.71 10.80
C ASN A 199 -23.73 -11.53 11.48
N CYS A 200 -24.20 -11.13 12.66
CA CYS A 200 -25.37 -11.71 13.33
C CYS A 200 -26.68 -11.00 12.97
N ARG A 201 -26.64 -9.88 12.24
CA ARG A 201 -27.84 -9.12 11.87
C ARG A 201 -28.74 -9.88 10.88
N ILE A 202 -30.04 -9.60 10.92
CA ILE A 202 -30.96 -9.97 9.85
C ILE A 202 -30.75 -9.00 8.68
N HIS A 203 -30.41 -9.52 7.50
CA HIS A 203 -30.22 -8.70 6.33
C HIS A 203 -31.54 -8.26 5.70
N GLY A 204 -31.75 -6.96 5.54
CA GLY A 204 -33.04 -6.40 5.10
C GLY A 204 -33.57 -6.91 3.75
N THR A 205 -32.68 -7.28 2.81
CA THR A 205 -33.10 -7.79 1.49
C THR A 205 -33.57 -9.24 1.56
N TYR A 206 -32.93 -10.08 2.38
CA TYR A 206 -33.19 -11.52 2.41
C TYR A 206 -34.03 -11.97 3.60
N GLN A 207 -34.23 -11.10 4.59
CA GLN A 207 -34.91 -11.43 5.85
C GLN A 207 -34.32 -12.67 6.53
N GLN A 208 -33.00 -12.86 6.39
CA GLN A 208 -32.24 -13.96 6.97
C GLN A 208 -31.02 -13.44 7.71
N VAL A 209 -30.58 -14.19 8.72
CA VAL A 209 -29.35 -13.89 9.47
C VAL A 209 -28.14 -14.10 8.56
N VAL A 210 -27.24 -13.14 8.54
CA VAL A 210 -26.04 -13.16 7.68
C VAL A 210 -25.18 -14.39 7.97
N ASN A 211 -24.92 -14.72 9.23
CA ASN A 211 -24.12 -15.91 9.60
C ASN A 211 -24.69 -17.21 9.05
N ILE A 212 -26.03 -17.40 9.09
CA ILE A 212 -26.66 -18.61 8.54
C ILE A 212 -26.42 -18.74 7.04
N ARG A 213 -26.48 -17.62 6.32
CA ARG A 213 -26.15 -17.59 4.89
C ARG A 213 -24.67 -17.79 4.64
N TRP A 214 -23.81 -17.24 5.49
CA TRP A 214 -22.36 -17.38 5.39
C TRP A 214 -21.92 -18.84 5.59
N GLU A 215 -22.48 -19.54 6.57
CA GLU A 215 -22.23 -20.98 6.75
C GLU A 215 -22.57 -21.79 5.49
N LYS A 216 -23.65 -21.41 4.77
CA LYS A 216 -24.00 -22.03 3.48
C LYS A 216 -23.03 -21.66 2.35
N GLU A 217 -22.42 -20.48 2.40
CA GLU A 217 -21.49 -19.99 1.38
C GLU A 217 -20.07 -20.52 1.56
N ARG A 218 -19.62 -20.71 2.82
CA ARG A 218 -18.25 -21.14 3.13
C ARG A 218 -17.76 -22.36 2.36
N PRO A 219 -18.53 -23.45 2.21
CA PRO A 219 -18.09 -24.62 1.44
C PRO A 219 -17.85 -24.35 -0.06
N SER A 220 -18.39 -23.25 -0.59
CA SER A 220 -18.25 -22.83 -1.99
C SER A 220 -17.07 -21.88 -2.22
N LEU A 221 -16.42 -21.42 -1.15
CA LEU A 221 -15.18 -20.63 -1.25
C LEU A 221 -14.00 -21.56 -1.54
N SER A 222 -13.06 -21.10 -2.38
CA SER A 222 -11.82 -21.85 -2.62
C SER A 222 -10.93 -21.81 -1.36
N PRO A 223 -10.23 -22.91 -1.03
CA PRO A 223 -9.33 -22.93 0.11
C PRO A 223 -8.17 -21.92 -0.09
N CYS A 224 -7.74 -21.30 0.99
CA CYS A 224 -6.55 -20.47 0.95
C CYS A 224 -5.30 -21.33 0.68
N PRO A 225 -4.33 -20.84 -0.12
CA PRO A 225 -3.04 -21.50 -0.27
C PRO A 225 -2.35 -21.72 1.09
N VAL A 226 -1.64 -22.84 1.24
CA VAL A 226 -0.89 -23.17 2.46
C VAL A 226 0.19 -22.13 2.75
N LEU A 227 0.86 -21.65 1.68
CA LEU A 227 1.82 -20.56 1.78
C LEU A 227 1.16 -19.26 1.41
N GLY A 228 1.19 -18.29 2.32
CA GLY A 228 0.73 -16.93 2.04
C GLY A 228 1.59 -16.25 0.96
N TYR A 229 1.01 -15.29 0.26
CA TYR A 229 1.75 -14.48 -0.71
C TYR A 229 2.77 -13.61 -0.01
N ASP A 230 4.00 -13.56 -0.56
CA ASP A 230 5.08 -12.71 -0.05
C ASP A 230 4.86 -11.26 -0.51
N THR A 231 4.24 -10.46 0.36
CA THR A 231 3.93 -9.03 0.13
C THR A 231 5.11 -8.09 0.33
N SER A 232 6.32 -8.62 0.64
CA SER A 232 7.50 -7.78 0.81
C SER A 232 7.83 -6.97 -0.45
N ILE A 233 8.27 -5.74 -0.27
CA ILE A 233 8.83 -4.92 -1.36
C ILE A 233 10.15 -5.54 -1.78
N LYS A 234 10.26 -5.91 -3.05
CA LYS A 234 11.44 -6.58 -3.62
C LYS A 234 12.23 -5.60 -4.48
N VAL A 235 13.47 -5.33 -4.08
CA VAL A 235 14.34 -4.39 -4.77
C VAL A 235 15.72 -5.01 -4.97
N TYR A 236 16.24 -4.96 -6.19
CA TYR A 236 17.62 -5.35 -6.44
C TYR A 236 18.54 -4.14 -6.36
N ARG A 237 19.66 -4.26 -5.64
CA ARG A 237 20.68 -3.23 -5.50
C ARG A 237 22.06 -3.84 -5.62
N LYS A 238 23.02 -3.05 -6.11
CA LYS A 238 24.43 -3.44 -6.18
C LYS A 238 25.12 -3.08 -4.87
N VAL A 239 25.94 -4.01 -4.37
CA VAL A 239 26.80 -3.75 -3.20
C VAL A 239 28.04 -2.99 -3.67
N TYR A 240 28.36 -1.88 -3.03
CA TYR A 240 29.50 -1.05 -3.37
C TYR A 240 30.81 -1.58 -2.74
N LYS A 241 31.97 -1.02 -3.17
CA LYS A 241 33.30 -1.44 -2.72
C LYS A 241 33.58 -1.22 -1.23
N ASP A 242 32.78 -0.39 -0.60
CA ASP A 242 32.79 -0.12 0.85
C ASP A 242 31.92 -1.11 1.64
N CYS A 243 31.45 -2.17 1.00
CA CYS A 243 30.49 -3.14 1.55
C CYS A 243 29.13 -2.56 1.89
N MET A 244 28.80 -1.38 1.36
CA MET A 244 27.53 -0.72 1.64
C MET A 244 26.55 -0.88 0.50
N ILE A 245 25.27 -0.80 0.87
CA ILE A 245 24.15 -0.78 -0.06
C ILE A 245 23.19 0.34 0.36
N SER A 246 22.66 1.08 -0.60
CA SER A 246 21.74 2.18 -0.31
C SER A 246 20.29 1.75 -0.52
N TYR A 247 19.45 2.04 0.49
CA TYR A 247 18.00 1.91 0.44
C TYR A 247 17.35 3.06 1.22
N ASN A 248 16.32 3.67 0.66
CA ASN A 248 15.57 4.80 1.24
C ASN A 248 16.47 5.90 1.85
N ALA A 249 17.50 6.31 1.06
CA ALA A 249 18.52 7.29 1.43
C ALA A 249 19.42 6.90 2.62
N SER A 250 19.33 5.70 3.18
CA SER A 250 20.20 5.18 4.22
C SER A 250 21.12 4.08 3.66
N HIS A 251 22.21 3.80 4.37
CA HIS A 251 23.24 2.85 3.95
C HIS A 251 23.34 1.71 4.94
N TYR A 252 23.40 0.45 4.43
CA TYR A 252 23.44 -0.76 5.22
C TYR A 252 24.66 -1.59 4.84
N GLN A 253 25.42 -2.06 5.84
CA GLN A 253 26.62 -2.84 5.61
C GLN A 253 26.27 -4.30 5.31
N LEU A 254 26.92 -4.86 4.30
CA LEU A 254 26.83 -6.27 3.94
C LEU A 254 28.21 -6.96 4.01
N PRO A 255 28.26 -8.30 4.01
CA PRO A 255 29.52 -9.04 3.95
C PRO A 255 30.37 -8.68 2.75
N ALA A 256 31.68 -8.79 2.88
CA ALA A 256 32.64 -8.42 1.82
C ALA A 256 32.60 -9.36 0.61
N ASP A 257 32.15 -10.60 0.78
CA ASP A 257 32.07 -11.62 -0.29
C ASP A 257 31.05 -11.29 -1.39
N VAL A 258 30.06 -10.42 -1.09
CA VAL A 258 29.05 -9.97 -2.08
C VAL A 258 29.32 -8.61 -2.69
N VAL A 259 30.52 -8.05 -2.48
CA VAL A 259 30.91 -6.77 -3.08
C VAL A 259 30.90 -6.87 -4.61
N GLY A 260 30.25 -5.88 -5.24
CA GLY A 260 30.10 -5.83 -6.71
C GLY A 260 28.91 -6.60 -7.26
N GLN A 261 28.30 -7.47 -6.47
CA GLN A 261 27.13 -8.27 -6.86
C GLN A 261 25.83 -7.48 -6.70
N LYS A 262 24.76 -7.95 -7.34
CA LYS A 262 23.39 -7.47 -7.13
C LYS A 262 22.72 -8.40 -6.12
N VAL A 263 22.24 -7.85 -5.03
CA VAL A 263 21.53 -8.57 -3.98
C VAL A 263 20.05 -8.15 -3.96
N LEU A 264 19.21 -9.07 -3.56
CA LEU A 264 17.77 -8.85 -3.39
C LEU A 264 17.49 -8.33 -1.98
N LEU A 265 16.84 -7.17 -1.90
CA LEU A 265 16.28 -6.64 -0.67
C LEU A 265 14.80 -7.03 -0.60
N LYS A 266 14.38 -7.57 0.53
CA LYS A 266 12.98 -7.76 0.89
C LYS A 266 12.67 -6.86 2.07
N VAL A 267 11.75 -5.91 1.88
CA VAL A 267 11.35 -4.97 2.93
C VAL A 267 9.92 -5.25 3.33
N LYS A 268 9.72 -5.49 4.61
CA LYS A 268 8.41 -5.75 5.19
C LYS A 268 8.37 -5.32 6.65
N ASP A 269 7.32 -4.60 7.05
CA ASP A 269 7.06 -4.18 8.44
C ASP A 269 8.24 -3.47 9.10
N GLY A 270 8.94 -2.59 8.34
CA GLY A 270 10.13 -1.87 8.82
C GLY A 270 11.39 -2.73 8.92
N CYS A 271 11.34 -3.98 8.51
CA CYS A 271 12.47 -4.90 8.50
C CYS A 271 13.00 -5.11 7.08
N ILE A 272 14.31 -4.96 6.88
CA ILE A 272 15.00 -5.17 5.61
C ILE A 272 15.82 -6.45 5.69
N ARG A 273 15.56 -7.40 4.80
CA ARG A 273 16.33 -8.63 4.65
C ARG A 273 17.05 -8.62 3.32
N PHE A 274 18.34 -8.93 3.35
CA PHE A 274 19.22 -8.93 2.18
C PHE A 274 19.54 -10.38 1.79
N TYR A 275 19.37 -10.69 0.51
CA TYR A 275 19.58 -12.06 -0.01
C TYR A 275 20.52 -12.06 -1.21
N ASP A 276 21.40 -13.03 -1.25
CA ASP A 276 22.14 -13.49 -2.42
C ASP A 276 21.49 -14.80 -2.87
N ASP A 277 20.73 -14.77 -3.95
CA ASP A 277 19.78 -15.82 -4.33
C ASP A 277 18.86 -16.22 -3.16
N GLN A 278 19.09 -17.41 -2.58
CA GLN A 278 18.32 -17.92 -1.43
C GLN A 278 19.04 -17.74 -0.08
N ARG A 279 20.32 -17.31 -0.09
CA ARG A 279 21.12 -17.11 1.11
C ARG A 279 20.77 -15.78 1.77
N LEU A 280 20.25 -15.82 2.98
CA LEU A 280 20.09 -14.62 3.80
C LEU A 280 21.48 -14.11 4.22
N LEU A 281 21.81 -12.87 3.84
CA LEU A 281 23.07 -12.20 4.15
C LEU A 281 23.01 -11.44 5.47
N ALA A 282 21.96 -10.64 5.64
CA ALA A 282 21.75 -9.79 6.80
C ALA A 282 20.27 -9.41 6.96
N THR A 283 19.93 -9.04 8.19
CA THR A 283 18.62 -8.46 8.54
C THR A 283 18.87 -7.20 9.33
N TYR A 284 18.18 -6.12 8.98
CA TYR A 284 18.23 -4.83 9.66
C TYR A 284 16.83 -4.27 9.84
N ASP A 285 16.64 -3.46 10.85
CA ASP A 285 15.49 -2.56 10.92
C ASP A 285 15.71 -1.39 9.98
N GLU A 286 14.63 -0.89 9.38
CA GLU A 286 14.69 0.30 8.54
C GLU A 286 15.10 1.50 9.40
N ALA A 287 16.16 2.20 8.98
CA ALA A 287 16.67 3.34 9.71
C ALA A 287 15.60 4.44 9.82
N PRO A 288 15.33 4.97 11.03
CA PRO A 288 14.29 5.98 11.23
C PRO A 288 14.60 7.29 10.50
N ASP A 289 15.89 7.63 10.39
CA ASP A 289 16.35 8.85 9.76
C ASP A 289 17.01 8.60 8.41
N LYS A 290 16.73 9.45 7.45
CA LYS A 290 17.41 9.44 6.14
C LYS A 290 18.88 9.83 6.31
N GLY A 291 19.75 9.19 5.54
CA GLY A 291 21.19 9.43 5.59
C GLY A 291 21.93 8.63 6.66
N SER A 292 21.24 7.73 7.35
CA SER A 292 21.85 6.87 8.38
C SER A 292 22.80 5.83 7.77
N TRP A 293 23.87 5.52 8.54
CA TRP A 293 24.82 4.46 8.22
C TRP A 293 24.67 3.33 9.24
N VAL A 294 24.11 2.22 8.80
CA VAL A 294 23.84 1.06 9.65
C VAL A 294 24.99 0.06 9.47
N MET A 295 25.84 -0.02 10.48
CA MET A 295 27.03 -0.86 10.49
C MET A 295 26.75 -2.19 11.19
N ASN A 296 27.47 -3.25 10.77
CA ASN A 296 27.43 -4.54 11.39
C ASN A 296 28.82 -4.90 11.96
N ALA A 297 28.93 -4.98 13.28
CA ALA A 297 30.20 -5.20 13.93
C ALA A 297 30.92 -6.50 13.46
N PRO A 298 30.26 -7.67 13.39
CA PRO A 298 30.85 -8.88 12.81
C PRO A 298 31.40 -8.70 11.40
N PHE A 299 30.71 -8.01 10.50
CA PHE A 299 31.20 -7.79 9.14
C PHE A 299 32.39 -6.85 9.12
N THR A 300 32.39 -5.84 9.99
CA THR A 300 33.52 -4.93 10.15
C THR A 300 34.77 -5.65 10.65
N GLU A 301 34.64 -6.53 11.64
CA GLU A 301 35.72 -7.33 12.18
C GLU A 301 36.29 -8.29 11.13
N GLN A 302 35.45 -9.00 10.40
CA GLN A 302 35.87 -9.86 9.29
C GLN A 302 36.67 -9.09 8.22
N LEU A 303 36.21 -7.89 7.88
CA LEU A 303 36.88 -7.02 6.90
C LEU A 303 38.27 -6.57 7.43
N LEU A 304 38.38 -6.27 8.72
CA LEU A 304 39.64 -5.89 9.34
C LEU A 304 40.61 -7.08 9.44
N GLN A 305 40.13 -8.28 9.75
CA GLN A 305 40.94 -9.49 9.76
C GLN A 305 41.47 -9.82 8.36
N SER A 306 40.63 -9.86 7.35
CA SER A 306 41.05 -10.13 5.97
C SER A 306 42.09 -9.12 5.46
N ARG A 307 41.99 -7.83 5.88
CA ARG A 307 43.01 -6.81 5.57
C ARG A 307 44.34 -7.08 6.27
N LYS A 308 44.33 -7.60 7.50
CA LYS A 308 45.56 -7.98 8.23
C LYS A 308 46.25 -9.17 7.57
N GLU A 309 45.49 -10.18 7.16
CA GLU A 309 46.00 -11.35 6.44
C GLU A 309 46.58 -10.99 5.06
N HIS A 310 45.92 -10.13 4.30
CA HIS A 310 46.46 -9.60 3.04
C HIS A 310 47.73 -8.75 3.21
N LYS A 311 47.87 -8.03 4.32
CA LYS A 311 49.10 -7.28 4.64
C LYS A 311 50.23 -8.21 5.06
N ALA A 312 49.93 -9.34 5.67
CA ALA A 312 50.92 -10.34 6.06
C ALA A 312 51.41 -11.21 4.89
N ASN A 313 50.73 -11.19 3.72
CA ASN A 313 51.14 -11.91 2.55
C ASN A 313 52.18 -11.13 1.73
N PRO A 314 53.48 -11.57 1.68
CA PRO A 314 54.57 -10.81 1.06
C PRO A 314 54.46 -10.71 -0.46
N TYR A 315 53.58 -11.47 -1.11
CA TYR A 315 53.40 -11.47 -2.55
C TYR A 315 52.41 -10.42 -3.08
N VAL A 316 51.67 -9.73 -2.23
CA VAL A 316 50.74 -8.66 -2.63
C VAL A 316 51.43 -7.31 -2.41
N LYS A 317 52.20 -6.86 -3.40
CA LYS A 317 52.65 -5.45 -3.46
C LYS A 317 51.45 -4.55 -3.73
N VAL A 318 50.69 -4.22 -2.74
CA VAL A 318 49.74 -3.13 -2.76
C VAL A 318 50.57 -1.85 -2.69
N LYS A 319 50.63 -1.04 -3.74
CA LYS A 319 51.09 0.34 -3.68
C LYS A 319 50.25 1.07 -2.67
N ALA A 320 50.68 1.06 -1.41
CA ALA A 320 50.06 1.86 -0.36
C ALA A 320 50.28 3.33 -0.71
N ARG A 321 49.29 3.99 -1.25
CA ARG A 321 49.21 5.45 -1.15
C ARG A 321 49.09 5.75 0.34
N ALA A 322 50.14 6.35 0.88
CA ALA A 322 50.21 6.74 2.29
C ALA A 322 49.04 7.69 2.61
N THR A 323 48.01 7.18 3.22
CA THR A 323 47.12 7.95 4.09
C THR A 323 47.75 7.92 5.47
N ARG A 324 48.67 8.87 5.74
CA ARG A 324 49.10 9.21 7.08
C ARG A 324 47.88 9.70 7.86
N GLY A 325 47.60 9.05 8.97
CA GLY A 325 46.72 9.53 10.03
C GLY A 325 45.29 8.98 9.96
N LEU A 326 45.05 7.79 10.51
CA LEU A 326 43.79 7.33 11.07
C LEU A 326 44.06 6.04 11.87
N VAL A 327 44.68 6.22 13.04
CA VAL A 327 44.64 5.24 14.12
C VAL A 327 44.56 6.02 15.40
N ASP A 328 43.39 6.40 15.77
CA ASP A 328 42.99 6.59 17.16
C ASP A 328 41.47 6.47 17.25
N GLY A 329 40.99 5.89 18.33
CA GLY A 329 39.64 5.42 18.53
C GLY A 329 38.49 6.44 18.55
N SER A 330 38.59 7.52 17.78
CA SER A 330 37.56 8.57 17.62
C SER A 330 37.14 8.75 16.17
N LEU A 331 36.89 7.64 15.46
CA LEU A 331 36.62 7.63 14.01
C LEU A 331 35.30 8.29 13.58
N PHE A 332 34.61 8.96 14.48
CA PHE A 332 33.39 9.73 14.20
C PHE A 332 33.47 11.20 14.64
N ALA A 333 34.69 11.72 14.80
CA ALA A 333 34.88 13.16 15.00
C ALA A 333 34.61 13.88 13.68
N GLN A 334 33.43 14.46 13.59
CA GLN A 334 33.01 15.59 12.77
C GLN A 334 33.73 15.72 11.42
N VAL A 335 33.04 15.38 10.35
CA VAL A 335 33.35 15.94 9.03
C VAL A 335 33.21 17.49 9.18
N ALA A 336 34.33 18.18 9.30
CA ALA A 336 34.33 19.62 9.33
C ALA A 336 33.74 20.12 8.01
N ASN A 337 32.58 20.77 8.07
CA ASN A 337 32.02 21.50 6.95
C ASN A 337 33.01 22.58 6.54
N ARG A 338 33.81 22.31 5.50
CA ARG A 338 34.71 23.31 4.94
C ARG A 338 33.89 24.23 4.05
N PRO A 339 33.99 25.57 4.21
CA PRO A 339 33.25 26.49 3.37
C PRO A 339 33.72 26.36 1.91
N LEU A 340 32.83 26.64 0.97
CA LEU A 340 33.10 26.55 -0.48
C LEU A 340 34.38 27.33 -0.90
N SER A 341 34.70 28.40 -0.24
CA SER A 341 35.95 29.18 -0.43
C SER A 341 37.24 28.37 -0.21
N PHE A 342 37.20 27.24 0.49
CA PHE A 342 38.34 26.34 0.59
C PHE A 342 38.64 25.62 -0.73
N TYR A 343 37.60 25.37 -1.56
CA TYR A 343 37.75 24.71 -2.84
C TYR A 343 38.17 25.69 -3.96
N ASP A 344 37.89 26.97 -3.82
CA ASP A 344 38.31 28.02 -4.78
C ASP A 344 39.82 28.11 -4.89
N GLN A 345 40.56 27.76 -3.84
CA GLN A 345 42.03 27.73 -3.83
C GLN A 345 42.61 26.68 -4.78
N PHE A 346 41.85 25.64 -5.12
CA PHE A 346 42.24 24.57 -6.04
C PHE A 346 41.81 24.86 -7.48
N ALA A 347 40.85 25.75 -7.69
CA ALA A 347 40.40 26.17 -9.01
C ALA A 347 41.33 27.17 -9.71
N GLN A 348 42.18 27.89 -8.95
CA GLN A 348 43.14 28.87 -9.50
C GLN A 348 44.50 28.28 -9.86
N GLY A 349 44.76 26.99 -9.60
CA GLY A 349 45.98 26.28 -9.98
C GLY A 349 45.85 25.49 -11.28
N GLY A 350 45.33 26.11 -12.32
CA GLY A 350 45.21 25.51 -13.65
C GLY A 350 46.57 25.34 -14.34
N ALA A 351 47.21 24.19 -14.16
CA ALA A 351 48.24 23.71 -15.07
C ALA A 351 47.60 23.08 -16.29
N SER A 352 47.80 23.71 -17.44
CA SER A 352 47.45 23.22 -18.76
C SER A 352 47.99 21.81 -19.01
N TRP A 353 47.12 20.87 -19.33
CA TRP A 353 47.47 19.62 -19.96
C TRP A 353 47.30 19.81 -21.47
N ASN A 354 48.38 20.15 -22.16
CA ASN A 354 48.53 19.94 -23.59
C ASN A 354 49.37 18.67 -23.80
N ASN A 355 48.84 17.83 -24.68
CA ASN A 355 49.28 16.58 -25.29
C ASN A 355 48.88 15.30 -24.57
#